data_6657a6b79164765e3e0f1b06e1fd85c7
#
_entry.id   6657a6b79164765e3e0f1b06e1fd85c7
#
_cell.length_a   1.000
_cell.length_b   1.000
_cell.length_c   1.000
_cell.angle_alpha   90.00
_cell.angle_beta   90.00
_cell.angle_gamma   90.00
#
_symmetry.space_group_name_H-M   'P 1'
#
loop_
_entity.id
_entity.type
_entity.pdbx_description
1 polymer ?
#
loop_
_entity_poly.entity_id
_entity_poly.type
_entity_poly.pdbx_seq_one_letter_code
_entity_poly.pdbx_strand_id
1 'polypeptide(L)'
;MTVMHSLRSRILLARVAVQLPLVEAGDRLPGLVLGGADVAVLTTGGAADRRRDLKILRDLERYLGQRVLLAVDTPELEADVRVLFPGEQDRSRPHQWALLGQAVQEQRQIVEPDGAFQFLAVPGSSPGSPLLRAAVENQPPLRRDSVPWFAAGGFDAGSVQALVETGVRRVWLTEGGTVEELEQIDEILRRAWREDPDYEDYLGFAVQE
;
A
#
# COMPACT_ATOMS: atom_id res chain seq x y z
N MET A 1 -2.10 -0.16 -27.26
CA MET A 1 -0.90 0.51 -26.73
C MET A 1 -1.03 0.46 -25.22
N THR A 2 -0.26 -0.41 -24.56
CA THR A 2 -0.32 -0.53 -23.09
C THR A 2 0.48 0.65 -22.53
N VAL A 3 -0.20 1.58 -21.87
CA VAL A 3 0.47 2.66 -21.15
C VAL A 3 1.17 2.02 -19.96
N MET A 4 2.50 2.00 -19.96
CA MET A 4 3.28 1.61 -18.77
C MET A 4 3.19 2.78 -17.79
N HIS A 5 2.38 2.63 -16.76
CA HIS A 5 2.38 3.58 -15.65
C HIS A 5 3.70 3.52 -14.88
N SER A 6 4.21 4.67 -14.47
CA SER A 6 5.38 4.74 -13.58
C SER A 6 5.06 4.08 -12.23
N LEU A 7 6.08 3.73 -11.45
CA LEU A 7 5.87 3.21 -10.09
C LEU A 7 5.08 4.22 -9.25
N ARG A 8 5.31 5.51 -9.47
CA ARG A 8 4.60 6.58 -8.78
C ARG A 8 3.12 6.63 -9.16
N SER A 9 2.78 6.59 -10.43
CA SER A 9 1.39 6.44 -10.90
C SER A 9 0.70 5.25 -10.22
N ARG A 10 1.38 4.11 -10.18
CA ARG A 10 0.81 2.88 -9.64
C ARG A 10 0.50 3.00 -8.15
N ILE A 11 1.40 3.60 -7.34
CA ILE A 11 1.11 3.80 -5.91
C ILE A 11 0.02 4.86 -5.67
N LEU A 12 -0.06 5.88 -6.51
CA LEU A 12 -1.13 6.88 -6.48
C LEU A 12 -2.50 6.25 -6.78
N LEU A 13 -2.56 5.27 -7.66
CA LEU A 13 -3.80 4.59 -8.06
C LEU A 13 -4.14 3.38 -7.17
N ALA A 14 -3.22 2.92 -6.33
CA ALA A 14 -3.44 1.77 -5.45
C ALA A 14 -4.48 2.08 -4.36
N ARG A 15 -5.38 1.13 -4.11
CA ARG A 15 -6.44 1.20 -3.10
C ARG A 15 -6.24 0.18 -1.98
N VAL A 16 -5.79 -1.03 -2.35
CA VAL A 16 -5.65 -2.15 -1.42
C VAL A 16 -4.20 -2.62 -1.37
N ALA A 17 -3.60 -2.55 -0.19
CA ALA A 17 -2.34 -3.22 0.12
C ALA A 17 -2.60 -4.44 1.01
N VAL A 18 -1.86 -5.53 0.78
CA VAL A 18 -1.90 -6.74 1.61
C VAL A 18 -0.51 -7.05 2.14
N GLN A 19 -0.42 -7.47 3.40
CA GLN A 19 0.85 -7.89 4.01
C GLN A 19 0.88 -9.40 4.19
N LEU A 20 1.98 -10.00 3.76
CA LEU A 20 2.22 -11.45 3.85
C LEU A 20 3.67 -11.74 4.20
N PRO A 21 3.94 -12.83 4.93
CA PRO A 21 5.28 -13.41 4.96
C PRO A 21 5.71 -13.79 3.54
N LEU A 22 6.92 -13.41 3.13
CA LEU A 22 7.45 -13.70 1.79
C LEU A 22 7.40 -15.20 1.44
N VAL A 23 7.59 -16.06 2.45
CA VAL A 23 7.56 -17.51 2.29
C VAL A 23 6.19 -18.07 1.91
N GLU A 24 5.11 -17.34 2.19
CA GLU A 24 3.73 -17.71 1.89
C GLU A 24 3.24 -17.07 0.57
N ALA A 25 3.99 -16.08 0.06
CA ALA A 25 3.50 -15.25 -1.05
C ALA A 25 3.30 -16.05 -2.35
N GLY A 26 4.13 -17.08 -2.60
CA GLY A 26 3.98 -17.93 -3.80
C GLY A 26 2.59 -18.57 -3.92
N ASP A 27 2.04 -19.02 -2.81
CA ASP A 27 0.76 -19.74 -2.77
C ASP A 27 -0.44 -18.79 -2.66
N ARG A 28 -0.31 -17.70 -1.90
CA ARG A 28 -1.45 -16.83 -1.54
C ARG A 28 -1.61 -15.62 -2.45
N LEU A 29 -0.50 -14.96 -2.81
CA LEU A 29 -0.54 -13.67 -3.49
C LEU A 29 -1.27 -13.70 -4.86
N PRO A 30 -1.12 -14.75 -5.71
CA PRO A 30 -1.86 -14.80 -6.97
C PRO A 30 -3.37 -14.66 -6.81
N GLY A 31 -3.95 -15.33 -5.83
CA GLY A 31 -5.38 -15.22 -5.49
C GLY A 31 -5.75 -13.83 -5.00
N LEU A 32 -4.95 -13.25 -4.08
CA LEU A 32 -5.21 -11.92 -3.53
C LEU A 32 -5.14 -10.81 -4.60
N VAL A 33 -4.24 -10.94 -5.58
CA VAL A 33 -4.16 -10.01 -6.73
C VAL A 33 -5.42 -10.10 -7.60
N LEU A 34 -5.97 -11.30 -7.80
CA LEU A 34 -7.25 -11.46 -8.48
C LEU A 34 -8.40 -10.85 -7.68
N GLY A 35 -8.36 -10.93 -6.35
CA GLY A 35 -9.32 -10.29 -5.45
C GLY A 35 -9.18 -8.77 -5.31
N GLY A 36 -8.18 -8.14 -5.96
CA GLY A 36 -8.06 -6.68 -6.02
C GLY A 36 -6.89 -6.07 -5.25
N ALA A 37 -5.91 -6.88 -4.79
CA ALA A 37 -4.69 -6.33 -4.19
C ALA A 37 -3.84 -5.58 -5.22
N ASP A 38 -3.57 -4.30 -4.97
CA ASP A 38 -2.73 -3.42 -5.80
C ASP A 38 -1.26 -3.42 -5.34
N VAL A 39 -1.02 -3.61 -4.03
CA VAL A 39 0.31 -3.64 -3.40
C VAL A 39 0.44 -4.88 -2.52
N ALA A 40 1.54 -5.60 -2.64
CA ALA A 40 1.88 -6.71 -1.74
C ALA A 40 3.11 -6.34 -0.92
N VAL A 41 2.93 -6.21 0.39
CA VAL A 41 4.00 -5.97 1.35
C VAL A 41 4.50 -7.31 1.89
N LEU A 42 5.70 -7.68 1.46
CA LEU A 42 6.31 -8.99 1.73
C LEU A 42 7.33 -8.85 2.85
N THR A 43 7.07 -9.50 3.98
CA THR A 43 7.94 -9.44 5.16
C THR A 43 8.86 -10.64 5.23
N THR A 44 10.15 -10.40 5.52
CA THR A 44 11.17 -11.47 5.54
C THR A 44 11.30 -12.15 6.90
N GLY A 45 10.76 -11.58 7.97
CA GLY A 45 10.83 -12.15 9.32
C GLY A 45 12.23 -12.11 9.95
N GLY A 46 13.17 -11.36 9.39
CA GLY A 46 14.46 -11.01 9.98
C GLY A 46 15.59 -12.05 9.90
N ALA A 47 15.32 -13.34 9.65
CA ALA A 47 16.34 -14.38 9.47
C ALA A 47 16.29 -14.94 8.03
N ALA A 48 16.59 -14.06 7.07
CA ALA A 48 16.38 -14.32 5.66
C ALA A 48 17.48 -15.22 5.05
N ASP A 49 17.07 -16.31 4.40
CA ASP A 49 17.89 -16.91 3.36
C ASP A 49 17.76 -16.06 2.08
N ARG A 50 18.64 -15.07 1.94
CA ARG A 50 18.62 -14.10 0.84
C ARG A 50 18.51 -14.77 -0.55
N ARG A 51 19.09 -15.94 -0.76
CA ARG A 51 19.02 -16.63 -2.06
C ARG A 51 17.61 -17.18 -2.33
N ARG A 52 16.99 -17.74 -1.30
CA ARG A 52 15.63 -18.25 -1.37
C ARG A 52 14.66 -17.08 -1.58
N ASP A 53 14.81 -16.00 -0.82
CA ASP A 53 13.94 -14.84 -0.86
C ASP A 53 14.01 -14.12 -2.21
N LEU A 54 15.21 -13.91 -2.76
CA LEU A 54 15.39 -13.38 -4.12
C LEU A 54 14.76 -14.28 -5.19
N LYS A 55 14.82 -15.60 -5.02
CA LYS A 55 14.19 -16.52 -5.96
C LYS A 55 12.67 -16.39 -5.91
N ILE A 56 12.06 -16.38 -4.71
CA ILE A 56 10.61 -16.21 -4.53
C ILE A 56 10.16 -14.89 -5.17
N LEU A 57 10.86 -13.80 -4.86
CA LEU A 57 10.52 -12.48 -5.39
C LEU A 57 10.55 -12.46 -6.93
N ARG A 58 11.60 -12.96 -7.56
CA ARG A 58 11.73 -13.03 -9.02
C ARG A 58 10.67 -13.93 -9.68
N ASP A 59 10.29 -15.02 -9.03
CA ASP A 59 9.23 -15.89 -9.52
C ASP A 59 7.87 -15.18 -9.44
N LEU A 60 7.60 -14.42 -8.37
CA LEU A 60 6.42 -13.56 -8.23
C LEU A 60 6.39 -12.45 -9.29
N GLU A 61 7.48 -11.72 -9.50
CA GLU A 61 7.60 -10.69 -10.54
C GLU A 61 7.30 -11.25 -11.93
N ARG A 62 7.87 -12.41 -12.25
CA ARG A 62 7.65 -13.08 -13.54
C ARG A 62 6.19 -13.50 -13.73
N TYR A 63 5.54 -14.01 -12.67
CA TYR A 63 4.19 -14.55 -12.75
C TYR A 63 3.14 -13.44 -12.70
N LEU A 64 3.28 -12.48 -11.80
CA LEU A 64 2.30 -11.41 -11.58
C LEU A 64 2.53 -10.21 -12.51
N GLY A 65 3.77 -9.99 -12.94
CA GLY A 65 4.15 -8.88 -13.79
C GLY A 65 3.79 -7.53 -13.16
N GLN A 66 3.15 -6.67 -13.94
CA GLN A 66 2.75 -5.34 -13.48
C GLN A 66 1.37 -5.28 -12.80
N ARG A 67 0.77 -6.42 -12.46
CA ARG A 67 -0.56 -6.45 -11.84
C ARG A 67 -0.55 -6.00 -10.38
N VAL A 68 0.58 -6.10 -9.70
CA VAL A 68 0.76 -5.74 -8.30
C VAL A 68 2.11 -5.05 -8.10
N LEU A 69 2.19 -4.08 -7.20
CA LEU A 69 3.46 -3.53 -6.72
C LEU A 69 4.01 -4.45 -5.63
N LEU A 70 5.24 -4.91 -5.79
CA LEU A 70 5.92 -5.69 -4.75
C LEU A 70 6.70 -4.76 -3.83
N ALA A 71 6.33 -4.77 -2.56
CA ALA A 71 6.99 -4.02 -1.50
C ALA A 71 7.68 -4.97 -0.52
N VAL A 72 8.84 -4.60 -0.01
CA VAL A 72 9.64 -5.39 0.93
C VAL A 72 10.04 -4.58 2.16
N ASP A 73 10.36 -5.27 3.25
CA ASP A 73 10.83 -4.70 4.50
C ASP A 73 12.36 -4.51 4.55
N THR A 74 13.08 -4.92 3.53
CA THR A 74 14.56 -4.89 3.52
C THR A 74 15.12 -4.33 2.20
N PRO A 75 16.24 -3.59 2.20
CA PRO A 75 16.85 -3.08 0.98
C PRO A 75 17.63 -4.13 0.19
N GLU A 76 17.90 -5.32 0.77
CA GLU A 76 18.65 -6.39 0.11
C GLU A 76 17.86 -7.12 -0.97
N LEU A 77 16.54 -6.96 -1.00
CA LEU A 77 15.65 -7.53 -2.00
C LEU A 77 15.30 -6.48 -3.06
N GLU A 78 15.51 -6.82 -4.33
CA GLU A 78 15.22 -5.94 -5.47
C GLU A 78 13.72 -5.90 -5.74
N ALA A 79 12.98 -4.97 -5.08
CA ALA A 79 11.55 -4.79 -5.26
C ALA A 79 11.21 -3.35 -5.67
N ASP A 80 10.02 -3.14 -6.22
CA ASP A 80 9.51 -1.83 -6.65
C ASP A 80 9.43 -0.83 -5.49
N VAL A 81 9.17 -1.32 -4.29
CA VAL A 81 8.88 -0.52 -3.10
C VAL A 81 9.60 -1.10 -1.90
N ARG A 82 10.13 -0.23 -1.05
CA ARG A 82 10.53 -0.59 0.31
C ARG A 82 9.64 0.12 1.32
N VAL A 83 9.20 -0.60 2.35
CA VAL A 83 8.48 -0.03 3.49
C VAL A 83 9.38 -0.03 4.71
N LEU A 84 9.52 1.14 5.34
CA LEU A 84 10.21 1.28 6.60
C LEU A 84 9.19 1.07 7.73
N PHE A 85 9.44 0.06 8.55
CA PHE A 85 8.65 -0.23 9.73
C PHE A 85 9.14 0.58 10.95
N PRO A 86 8.34 0.61 12.05
CA PRO A 86 8.69 1.34 13.27
C PRO A 86 10.09 0.99 13.80
N GLY A 87 10.91 2.03 14.06
CA GLY A 87 12.27 1.88 14.57
C GLY A 87 13.36 1.75 13.50
N GLU A 88 13.03 1.56 12.25
CA GLU A 88 13.99 1.54 11.15
C GLU A 88 14.45 2.94 10.78
N GLN A 89 15.77 3.13 10.72
CA GLN A 89 16.38 4.40 10.34
C GLN A 89 17.07 4.36 8.97
N ASP A 90 17.45 3.17 8.51
CA ASP A 90 18.07 2.99 7.20
C ASP A 90 17.05 3.25 6.09
N ARG A 91 17.32 4.27 5.28
CA ARG A 91 16.48 4.71 4.15
C ARG A 91 17.04 4.24 2.81
N SER A 92 17.92 3.25 2.81
CA SER A 92 18.44 2.65 1.58
C SER A 92 17.31 2.11 0.72
N ARG A 93 17.39 2.35 -0.57
CA ARG A 93 16.42 1.83 -1.54
C ARG A 93 16.95 0.53 -2.15
N PRO A 94 16.08 -0.44 -2.45
CA PRO A 94 16.48 -1.66 -3.17
C PRO A 94 17.20 -1.36 -4.49
N HIS A 95 16.74 -0.34 -5.21
CA HIS A 95 17.37 0.21 -6.40
C HIS A 95 16.99 1.70 -6.55
N GLN A 96 17.68 2.43 -7.44
CA GLN A 96 17.55 3.89 -7.56
C GLN A 96 16.12 4.41 -7.88
N TRP A 97 15.29 3.57 -8.49
CA TRP A 97 13.90 3.91 -8.88
C TRP A 97 12.86 3.41 -7.87
N ALA A 98 13.26 2.63 -6.87
CA ALA A 98 12.33 2.10 -5.89
C ALA A 98 11.70 3.22 -5.06
N LEU A 99 10.41 3.07 -4.77
CA LEU A 99 9.69 3.95 -3.87
C LEU A 99 9.97 3.60 -2.41
N LEU A 100 9.85 4.60 -1.54
CA LEU A 100 9.88 4.40 -0.09
C LEU A 100 8.50 4.68 0.51
N GLY A 101 8.01 3.75 1.33
CA GLY A 101 6.86 3.92 2.19
C GLY A 101 7.29 3.97 3.66
N GLN A 102 6.50 4.64 4.50
CA GLN A 102 6.74 4.72 5.93
C GLN A 102 5.54 4.26 6.74
N ALA A 103 5.75 3.31 7.66
CA ALA A 103 4.78 3.02 8.70
C ALA A 103 4.84 4.10 9.79
N VAL A 104 3.72 4.81 9.98
CA VAL A 104 3.61 5.96 10.88
C VAL A 104 3.52 5.50 12.32
N GLN A 105 4.19 6.20 13.24
CA GLN A 105 4.10 5.99 14.69
C GLN A 105 3.48 7.19 15.40
N GLU A 106 3.69 8.39 14.86
CA GLU A 106 3.37 9.65 15.52
C GLU A 106 2.63 10.59 14.56
N GLN A 107 1.71 11.38 15.09
CA GLN A 107 0.93 12.35 14.32
C GLN A 107 1.80 13.34 13.55
N ARG A 108 2.97 13.72 14.07
CA ARG A 108 3.89 14.63 13.38
C ARG A 108 4.31 14.12 12.00
N GLN A 109 4.49 12.81 11.84
CA GLN A 109 4.87 12.19 10.55
C GLN A 109 3.76 12.30 9.50
N ILE A 110 2.52 12.56 9.92
CA ILE A 110 1.37 12.80 9.05
C ILE A 110 1.25 14.29 8.71
N VAL A 111 1.43 15.16 9.71
CA VAL A 111 1.29 16.62 9.54
C VAL A 111 2.42 17.20 8.70
N GLU A 112 3.64 16.72 8.93
CA GLU A 112 4.86 17.14 8.24
C GLU A 112 5.58 15.89 7.70
N PRO A 113 5.04 15.23 6.65
CA PRO A 113 5.66 14.04 6.11
C PRO A 113 7.02 14.37 5.50
N ASP A 114 7.99 13.49 5.75
CA ASP A 114 9.29 13.61 5.12
C ASP A 114 9.19 13.36 3.61
N GLY A 115 9.63 14.29 2.80
CA GLY A 115 9.58 14.23 1.34
C GLY A 115 10.34 13.06 0.70
N ALA A 116 11.12 12.30 1.49
CA ALA A 116 11.71 11.06 1.01
C ALA A 116 10.70 9.93 0.79
N PHE A 117 9.54 9.99 1.47
CA PHE A 117 8.51 8.96 1.39
C PHE A 117 7.43 9.30 0.36
N GLN A 118 7.07 8.33 -0.46
CA GLN A 118 6.06 8.45 -1.49
C GLN A 118 4.67 8.03 -1.03
N PHE A 119 4.57 7.34 0.11
CA PHE A 119 3.30 7.03 0.77
C PHE A 119 3.50 6.72 2.26
N LEU A 120 2.39 6.75 3.01
CA LEU A 120 2.36 6.44 4.43
C LEU A 120 1.45 5.23 4.70
N ALA A 121 1.83 4.40 5.69
CA ALA A 121 0.97 3.42 6.30
C ALA A 121 0.57 3.93 7.70
N VAL A 122 -0.70 4.29 7.86
CA VAL A 122 -1.21 4.92 9.08
C VAL A 122 -1.95 3.87 9.90
N PRO A 123 -1.41 3.43 11.06
CA PRO A 123 -2.04 2.39 11.85
C PRO A 123 -3.34 2.88 12.48
N GLY A 124 -4.35 1.99 12.51
CA GLY A 124 -5.61 2.25 13.18
C GLY A 124 -6.53 1.05 13.16
N SER A 125 -7.21 0.81 14.26
CA SER A 125 -8.13 -0.34 14.41
C SER A 125 -9.60 0.04 14.22
N SER A 126 -9.91 1.34 14.13
CA SER A 126 -11.27 1.84 14.02
C SER A 126 -11.33 3.24 13.41
N PRO A 127 -12.49 3.67 12.91
CA PRO A 127 -12.70 5.02 12.37
C PRO A 127 -12.35 6.16 13.33
N GLY A 128 -12.47 5.93 14.65
CA GLY A 128 -12.14 6.88 15.69
C GLY A 128 -10.65 7.00 16.05
N SER A 129 -9.77 6.23 15.42
CA SER A 129 -8.32 6.26 15.67
C SER A 129 -7.75 7.67 15.47
N PRO A 130 -7.01 8.22 16.46
CA PRO A 130 -6.46 9.58 16.37
C PRO A 130 -5.55 9.79 15.15
N LEU A 131 -4.73 8.80 14.79
CA LEU A 131 -3.84 8.90 13.63
C LEU A 131 -4.61 8.89 12.32
N LEU A 132 -5.67 8.07 12.19
CA LEU A 132 -6.51 8.08 10.98
C LEU A 132 -7.24 9.40 10.80
N ARG A 133 -7.78 9.99 11.88
CA ARG A 133 -8.38 11.34 11.83
C ARG A 133 -7.36 12.39 11.40
N ALA A 134 -6.18 12.38 12.03
CA ALA A 134 -5.10 13.28 11.64
C ALA A 134 -4.71 13.12 10.16
N ALA A 135 -4.72 11.89 9.63
CA ALA A 135 -4.42 11.63 8.22
C ALA A 135 -5.50 12.22 7.30
N VAL A 136 -6.78 12.01 7.59
CA VAL A 136 -7.88 12.61 6.81
C VAL A 136 -7.81 14.13 6.82
N GLU A 137 -7.51 14.74 7.97
CA GLU A 137 -7.47 16.20 8.15
C GLU A 137 -6.26 16.86 7.47
N ASN A 138 -5.06 16.26 7.57
CA ASN A 138 -3.81 16.88 7.13
C ASN A 138 -3.30 16.36 5.78
N GLN A 139 -3.71 15.17 5.37
CA GLN A 139 -3.42 14.55 4.09
C GLN A 139 -4.72 14.07 3.43
N PRO A 140 -5.62 15.00 3.03
CA PRO A 140 -6.91 14.61 2.47
C PRO A 140 -6.72 13.65 1.30
N PRO A 141 -7.43 12.51 1.26
CA PRO A 141 -7.30 11.54 0.18
C PRO A 141 -7.65 12.16 -1.18
N LEU A 142 -7.09 11.59 -2.25
CA LEU A 142 -7.33 12.02 -3.63
C LEU A 142 -7.03 13.50 -3.90
N ARG A 143 -6.07 14.08 -3.18
CA ARG A 143 -5.55 15.44 -3.42
C ARG A 143 -4.13 15.36 -3.98
N ARG A 144 -3.79 16.22 -4.92
CA ARG A 144 -2.48 16.26 -5.62
C ARG A 144 -1.33 16.65 -4.70
N ASP A 145 -1.61 17.49 -3.72
CA ASP A 145 -0.67 18.03 -2.74
C ASP A 145 -0.53 17.17 -1.47
N SER A 146 -1.33 16.10 -1.37
CA SER A 146 -1.27 15.17 -0.24
C SER A 146 -0.34 13.99 -0.55
N VAL A 147 0.37 13.54 0.48
CA VAL A 147 1.06 12.24 0.40
C VAL A 147 0.02 11.13 0.48
N PRO A 148 -0.06 10.20 -0.48
CA PRO A 148 -1.01 9.10 -0.42
C PRO A 148 -0.75 8.23 0.82
N TRP A 149 -1.80 7.78 1.47
CA TRP A 149 -1.69 6.96 2.66
C TRP A 149 -2.72 5.84 2.69
N PHE A 150 -2.36 4.76 3.38
CA PHE A 150 -3.20 3.58 3.60
C PHE A 150 -3.53 3.48 5.08
N ALA A 151 -4.79 3.29 5.44
CA ALA A 151 -5.16 2.84 6.77
C ALA A 151 -4.67 1.41 6.97
N ALA A 152 -3.78 1.17 7.94
CA ALA A 152 -3.16 -0.12 8.15
C ALA A 152 -3.74 -0.84 9.38
N GLY A 153 -4.25 -2.06 9.18
CA GLY A 153 -4.83 -2.87 10.26
C GLY A 153 -5.44 -4.18 9.78
N GLY A 154 -6.00 -4.93 10.72
CA GLY A 154 -6.78 -6.15 10.45
C GLY A 154 -8.25 -5.77 10.17
N PHE A 155 -8.56 -5.39 8.93
CA PHE A 155 -9.90 -4.94 8.55
C PHE A 155 -10.66 -6.00 7.77
N ASP A 156 -11.94 -6.13 8.05
CA ASP A 156 -12.94 -6.80 7.22
C ASP A 156 -13.75 -5.79 6.39
N ALA A 157 -14.64 -6.27 5.53
CA ALA A 157 -15.45 -5.42 4.68
C ALA A 157 -16.35 -4.43 5.47
N GLY A 158 -16.85 -4.84 6.65
CA GLY A 158 -17.68 -3.99 7.50
C GLY A 158 -16.91 -2.83 8.11
N SER A 159 -15.70 -3.10 8.63
CA SER A 159 -14.82 -2.06 9.17
C SER A 159 -14.31 -1.13 8.08
N VAL A 160 -14.02 -1.64 6.87
CA VAL A 160 -13.63 -0.78 5.72
C VAL A 160 -14.78 0.14 5.31
N GLN A 161 -16.04 -0.35 5.29
CA GLN A 161 -17.19 0.51 5.01
C GLN A 161 -17.27 1.68 6.02
N ALA A 162 -17.10 1.41 7.32
CA ALA A 162 -17.09 2.44 8.35
C ALA A 162 -15.91 3.41 8.22
N LEU A 163 -14.72 2.93 7.81
CA LEU A 163 -13.55 3.78 7.54
C LEU A 163 -13.79 4.72 6.36
N VAL A 164 -14.40 4.23 5.29
CA VAL A 164 -14.74 5.04 4.10
C VAL A 164 -15.67 6.21 4.46
N GLU A 165 -16.62 6.00 5.36
CA GLU A 165 -17.53 7.06 5.85
C GLU A 165 -16.79 8.19 6.59
N THR A 166 -15.59 7.90 7.12
CA THR A 166 -14.74 8.93 7.75
C THR A 166 -13.72 9.56 6.79
N GLY A 167 -13.75 9.23 5.51
CA GLY A 167 -12.86 9.79 4.50
C GLY A 167 -11.68 8.91 4.09
N VAL A 168 -11.50 7.72 4.68
CA VAL A 168 -10.46 6.77 4.23
C VAL A 168 -10.73 6.32 2.78
N ARG A 169 -9.70 6.24 1.96
CA ARG A 169 -9.81 5.84 0.55
C ARG A 169 -8.85 4.72 0.16
N ARG A 170 -7.97 4.30 1.06
CA ARG A 170 -7.00 3.21 0.87
C ARG A 170 -6.83 2.42 2.13
N VAL A 171 -6.69 1.10 2.01
CA VAL A 171 -6.44 0.22 3.17
C VAL A 171 -5.23 -0.67 2.94
N TRP A 172 -4.58 -1.03 4.03
CA TRP A 172 -3.51 -2.00 4.08
C TRP A 172 -3.90 -3.08 5.09
N LEU A 173 -4.19 -4.28 4.60
CA LEU A 173 -4.55 -5.44 5.40
C LEU A 173 -3.29 -6.11 5.95
N THR A 174 -3.04 -5.95 7.24
CA THR A 174 -1.82 -6.45 7.90
C THR A 174 -1.83 -7.98 8.10
N GLU A 175 -2.98 -8.63 7.96
CA GLU A 175 -3.14 -10.09 8.08
C GLU A 175 -3.44 -10.77 6.73
N GLY A 176 -3.44 -10.00 5.64
CA GLY A 176 -3.61 -10.47 4.27
C GLY A 176 -5.04 -10.71 3.82
N GLY A 177 -5.92 -11.27 4.63
CA GLY A 177 -7.32 -11.56 4.28
C GLY A 177 -7.51 -12.77 3.33
N THR A 178 -8.76 -13.01 2.93
CA THR A 178 -9.17 -13.98 1.90
C THR A 178 -9.43 -13.27 0.56
N VAL A 179 -9.57 -14.05 -0.52
CA VAL A 179 -9.90 -13.50 -1.86
C VAL A 179 -11.27 -12.83 -1.83
N GLU A 180 -12.25 -13.48 -1.23
CA GLU A 180 -13.64 -13.01 -1.14
C GLU A 180 -13.75 -11.72 -0.32
N GLU A 181 -13.00 -11.61 0.77
CA GLU A 181 -12.91 -10.37 1.55
C GLU A 181 -12.28 -9.23 0.76
N LEU A 182 -11.21 -9.51 0.00
CA LEU A 182 -10.57 -8.50 -0.83
C LEU A 182 -11.49 -8.00 -1.94
N GLU A 183 -12.23 -8.88 -2.62
CA GLU A 183 -13.21 -8.49 -3.63
C GLU A 183 -14.26 -7.52 -3.06
N GLN A 184 -14.77 -7.81 -1.87
CA GLN A 184 -15.72 -6.93 -1.19
C GLN A 184 -15.10 -5.58 -0.81
N ILE A 185 -13.88 -5.61 -0.25
CA ILE A 185 -13.14 -4.40 0.14
C ILE A 185 -12.80 -3.53 -1.08
N ASP A 186 -12.32 -4.14 -2.16
CA ASP A 186 -12.00 -3.40 -3.39
C ASP A 186 -13.25 -2.75 -4.01
N GLU A 187 -14.39 -3.42 -4.00
CA GLU A 187 -15.64 -2.84 -4.50
C GLU A 187 -16.11 -1.66 -3.63
N ILE A 188 -15.99 -1.75 -2.29
CA ILE A 188 -16.30 -0.65 -1.38
C ILE A 188 -15.41 0.56 -1.69
N LEU A 189 -14.11 0.34 -1.84
CA LEU A 189 -13.15 1.42 -2.11
C LEU A 189 -13.32 2.01 -3.51
N ARG A 190 -13.58 1.18 -4.54
CA ARG A 190 -13.87 1.66 -5.90
C ARG A 190 -15.08 2.58 -5.93
N ARG A 191 -16.15 2.22 -5.22
CA ARG A 191 -17.34 3.07 -5.11
C ARG A 191 -17.00 4.37 -4.40
N ALA A 192 -16.31 4.31 -3.25
CA ALA A 192 -15.90 5.48 -2.49
C ALA A 192 -15.00 6.44 -3.29
N TRP A 193 -14.13 5.92 -4.16
CA TRP A 193 -13.31 6.73 -5.05
C TRP A 193 -14.16 7.45 -6.10
N ARG A 194 -15.11 6.75 -6.78
CA ARG A 194 -15.97 7.33 -7.79
C ARG A 194 -16.93 8.39 -7.25
N GLU A 195 -17.33 8.26 -6.00
CA GLU A 195 -18.22 9.20 -5.31
C GLU A 195 -17.45 10.38 -4.70
N ASP A 196 -16.12 10.33 -4.67
CA ASP A 196 -15.29 11.42 -4.15
C ASP A 196 -15.27 12.60 -5.14
N PRO A 197 -15.54 13.82 -4.70
CA PRO A 197 -15.60 14.99 -5.59
C PRO A 197 -14.27 15.31 -6.28
N ASP A 198 -13.14 14.91 -5.69
CA ASP A 198 -11.81 15.16 -6.25
C ASP A 198 -11.33 14.01 -7.18
N TYR A 199 -12.14 12.96 -7.40
CA TYR A 199 -11.73 11.74 -8.11
C TYR A 199 -11.21 11.99 -9.53
N GLU A 200 -11.97 12.71 -10.35
CA GLU A 200 -11.62 12.92 -11.77
C GLU A 200 -10.32 13.72 -11.91
N ASP A 201 -10.15 14.76 -11.09
CA ASP A 201 -8.95 15.59 -11.07
C ASP A 201 -7.74 14.81 -10.58
N TYR A 202 -7.94 13.97 -9.55
CA TYR A 202 -6.89 13.11 -9.02
C TYR A 202 -6.48 12.04 -10.02
N LEU A 203 -7.44 11.39 -10.69
CA LEU A 203 -7.17 10.38 -11.70
C LEU A 203 -6.34 10.98 -12.86
N GLY A 204 -6.74 12.16 -13.33
CA GLY A 204 -5.98 12.88 -14.38
C GLY A 204 -4.55 13.18 -13.98
N PHE A 205 -4.30 13.55 -12.71
CA PHE A 205 -2.96 13.75 -12.16
C PHE A 205 -2.18 12.45 -12.05
N ALA A 206 -2.76 11.42 -11.42
CA ALA A 206 -2.07 10.17 -11.13
C ALA A 206 -1.64 9.40 -12.40
N VAL A 207 -2.33 9.57 -13.52
CA VAL A 207 -1.98 8.92 -14.81
C VAL A 207 -0.83 9.64 -15.53
N GLN A 208 -0.57 10.90 -15.20
CA GLN A 208 0.49 11.70 -15.84
C GLN A 208 1.85 11.56 -15.13
N GLU A 209 1.88 11.10 -13.89
CA GLU A 209 3.09 10.87 -13.08
C GLU A 209 3.80 9.56 -13.46
#